data_4e973f84ccbae6dfedc89f035f7cdee4
#
_entry.id   4e973f84ccbae6dfedc89f035f7cdee4
#
_cell.length_a   1.000
_cell.length_b   1.000
_cell.length_c   1.000
_cell.angle_alpha   90.00
_cell.angle_beta   90.00
_cell.angle_gamma   90.00
#
_symmetry.space_group_name_H-M   'P 1'
#
loop_
_entity.id
_entity.type
_entity.pdbx_description
1 polymer ?
#
loop_
_entity_poly.entity_id
_entity_poly.type
_entity_poly.pdbx_seq_one_letter_code
_entity_poly.pdbx_strand_id
1 'polypeptide(L)'
;NVLEVAAGSGEHAVHCTAAMPGWEWQPSDPNAAARESISAWREQAGLVNLREPLPLDVTSIWPAGPFDAVVAINLIHISPWEVTEALMDQSAQRLRQGGVLFLYGPYRRNGKHTAASNAAFDADLKARDPRWGVRDLERVVDEAQPHGFMLERAVEMPANNLSVVLRRHQ
;
A
#
# COMPACT_ATOMS: atom_id res chain seq x y z
N ASN A 1 -12.91 8.71 2.25
CA ASN A 1 -11.81 8.60 3.23
C ASN A 1 -10.81 7.54 2.78
N VAL A 2 -9.54 7.89 2.68
CA VAL A 2 -8.44 6.99 2.31
C VAL A 2 -7.50 6.83 3.49
N LEU A 3 -7.09 5.60 3.78
CA LEU A 3 -5.99 5.31 4.69
C LEU A 3 -4.79 4.85 3.85
N GLU A 4 -3.66 5.54 3.95
CA GLU A 4 -2.39 5.10 3.38
C GLU A 4 -1.52 4.51 4.50
N VAL A 5 -1.11 3.27 4.34
CA VAL A 5 -0.21 2.58 5.27
C VAL A 5 1.21 2.57 4.75
N ALA A 6 2.19 2.71 5.64
CA ALA A 6 3.60 2.80 5.31
C ALA A 6 3.89 3.88 4.24
N ALA A 7 3.40 5.09 4.49
CA ALA A 7 3.44 6.21 3.55
C ALA A 7 4.86 6.78 3.28
N GLY A 8 5.87 6.33 4.02
CA GLY A 8 7.27 6.69 3.81
C GLY A 8 7.52 8.20 3.90
N SER A 9 8.13 8.79 2.87
CA SER A 9 8.45 10.23 2.86
C SER A 9 7.23 11.16 2.77
N GLY A 10 6.07 10.64 2.31
CA GLY A 10 4.83 11.41 2.13
C GLY A 10 4.65 12.03 0.74
N GLU A 11 5.58 11.82 -0.20
CA GLU A 11 5.47 12.37 -1.56
C GLU A 11 4.22 11.88 -2.28
N HIS A 12 3.90 10.58 -2.18
CA HIS A 12 2.68 10.01 -2.77
C HIS A 12 1.42 10.57 -2.12
N ALA A 13 1.39 10.68 -0.79
CA ALA A 13 0.27 11.24 -0.06
C ALA A 13 -0.05 12.66 -0.54
N VAL A 14 0.97 13.54 -0.64
CA VAL A 14 0.81 14.90 -1.13
C VAL A 14 0.33 14.94 -2.57
N HIS A 15 0.97 14.15 -3.45
CA HIS A 15 0.61 14.11 -4.87
C HIS A 15 -0.85 13.66 -5.07
N CYS A 16 -1.24 12.56 -4.43
CA CYS A 16 -2.60 12.01 -4.55
C CYS A 16 -3.64 12.97 -3.95
N THR A 17 -3.35 13.54 -2.79
CA THR A 17 -4.28 14.46 -2.11
C THR A 17 -4.50 15.74 -2.92
N ALA A 18 -3.43 16.30 -3.51
CA ALA A 18 -3.52 17.46 -4.39
C ALA A 18 -4.35 17.18 -5.66
N ALA A 19 -4.20 15.97 -6.24
CA ALA A 19 -4.95 15.57 -7.42
C ALA A 19 -6.42 15.23 -7.14
N MET A 20 -6.77 14.95 -5.88
CA MET A 20 -8.11 14.50 -5.47
C MET A 20 -8.68 15.36 -4.33
N PRO A 21 -9.03 16.63 -4.57
CA PRO A 21 -9.42 17.59 -3.53
C PRO A 21 -10.71 17.22 -2.77
N GLY A 22 -11.52 16.33 -3.33
CA GLY A 22 -12.73 15.80 -2.68
C GLY A 22 -12.49 14.59 -1.78
N TRP A 23 -11.24 14.12 -1.65
CA TRP A 23 -10.88 12.97 -0.85
C TRP A 23 -10.16 13.41 0.42
N GLU A 24 -10.51 12.82 1.54
CA GLU A 24 -9.74 12.94 2.76
C GLU A 24 -8.70 11.83 2.84
N TRP A 25 -7.46 12.19 3.04
CA TRP A 25 -6.32 11.27 3.04
C TRP A 25 -5.68 11.23 4.41
N GLN A 26 -5.67 10.02 4.99
CA GLN A 26 -5.04 9.73 6.27
C GLN A 26 -3.75 8.94 6.01
N PRO A 27 -2.58 9.59 5.98
CA PRO A 27 -1.31 8.88 5.91
C PRO A 27 -0.96 8.24 7.23
N SER A 28 -0.17 7.19 7.19
CA SER A 28 0.37 6.55 8.39
C SER A 28 1.72 5.89 8.11
N ASP A 29 2.58 5.85 9.13
CA ASP A 29 3.86 5.15 9.08
C ASP A 29 4.33 4.83 10.52
N PRO A 30 4.91 3.64 10.79
CA PRO A 30 5.44 3.32 12.11
C PRO A 30 6.67 4.16 12.46
N ASN A 31 7.45 4.60 11.47
CA ASN A 31 8.68 5.36 11.66
C ASN A 31 8.39 6.85 11.97
N ALA A 32 8.92 7.35 13.08
CA ALA A 32 8.72 8.74 13.48
C ALA A 32 9.32 9.74 12.47
N ALA A 33 10.50 9.47 11.92
CA ALA A 33 11.11 10.34 10.92
C ALA A 33 10.32 10.39 9.61
N ALA A 34 9.69 9.28 9.20
CA ALA A 34 8.77 9.27 8.07
C ALA A 34 7.56 10.18 8.34
N ARG A 35 6.95 10.08 9.53
CA ARG A 35 5.82 10.95 9.91
C ARG A 35 6.21 12.43 9.98
N GLU A 36 7.39 12.76 10.48
CA GLU A 36 7.92 14.14 10.44
C GLU A 36 8.05 14.66 9.01
N SER A 37 8.54 13.83 8.08
CA SER A 37 8.61 14.15 6.65
C SER A 37 7.23 14.40 6.06
N ILE A 38 6.25 13.53 6.35
CA ILE A 38 4.87 13.69 5.88
C ILE A 38 4.27 15.01 6.40
N SER A 39 4.46 15.33 7.69
CA SER A 39 3.97 16.58 8.27
C SER A 39 4.61 17.80 7.61
N ALA A 40 5.90 17.78 7.36
CA ALA A 40 6.61 18.87 6.67
C ALA A 40 6.08 19.09 5.23
N TRP A 41 5.90 18.01 4.47
CA TRP A 41 5.30 18.07 3.14
C TRP A 41 3.87 18.61 3.16
N ARG A 42 3.06 18.16 4.12
CA ARG A 42 1.69 18.62 4.31
C ARG A 42 1.63 20.14 4.58
N GLU A 43 2.45 20.61 5.50
CA GLU A 43 2.54 22.04 5.81
C GLU A 43 2.98 22.87 4.59
N GLN A 44 4.02 22.42 3.90
CA GLN A 44 4.53 23.11 2.70
C GLN A 44 3.48 23.17 1.58
N ALA A 45 2.72 22.09 1.39
CA ALA A 45 1.70 22.00 0.34
C ALA A 45 0.39 22.71 0.70
N GLY A 46 0.14 23.00 1.99
CA GLY A 46 -1.07 23.67 2.46
C GLY A 46 -2.36 22.89 2.19
N LEU A 47 -2.28 21.55 2.12
CA LEU A 47 -3.41 20.68 1.77
C LEU A 47 -4.28 20.41 3.00
N VAL A 48 -5.50 20.95 3.00
CA VAL A 48 -6.46 20.80 4.11
C VAL A 48 -7.05 19.39 4.22
N ASN A 49 -7.06 18.65 3.11
CA ASN A 49 -7.59 17.30 2.99
C ASN A 49 -6.53 16.20 3.21
N LEU A 50 -5.28 16.56 3.48
CA LEU A 50 -4.23 15.66 3.96
C LEU A 50 -4.12 15.78 5.48
N ARG A 51 -4.46 14.72 6.20
CA ARG A 51 -4.45 14.70 7.66
C ARG A 51 -3.03 14.51 8.23
N GLU A 52 -2.86 14.80 9.51
CA GLU A 52 -1.63 14.47 10.22
C GLU A 52 -1.37 12.96 10.21
N PRO A 53 -0.10 12.52 10.01
CA PRO A 53 0.22 11.11 9.91
C PRO A 53 0.02 10.37 11.25
N LEU A 54 -0.55 9.17 11.17
CA LEU A 54 -0.71 8.29 12.33
C LEU A 54 0.50 7.39 12.54
N PRO A 55 0.86 7.07 13.80
CA PRO A 55 1.85 6.04 14.13
C PRO A 55 1.19 4.66 13.99
N LEU A 56 1.23 4.08 12.80
CA LEU A 56 0.58 2.81 12.51
C LEU A 56 1.58 1.79 11.97
N ASP A 57 1.74 0.70 12.69
CA ASP A 57 2.31 -0.54 12.18
C ASP A 57 1.18 -1.40 11.60
N VAL A 58 1.38 -1.94 10.39
CA VAL A 58 0.35 -2.72 9.67
C VAL A 58 -0.07 -3.96 10.45
N THR A 59 0.81 -4.53 11.26
CA THR A 59 0.53 -5.71 12.09
C THR A 59 -0.19 -5.37 13.40
N SER A 60 -0.39 -4.08 13.69
CA SER A 60 -1.09 -3.62 14.90
C SER A 60 -2.59 -3.43 14.65
N ILE A 61 -3.31 -2.97 15.68
CA ILE A 61 -4.73 -2.61 15.56
C ILE A 61 -4.85 -1.28 14.82
N TRP A 62 -5.61 -1.25 13.75
CA TRP A 62 -5.84 -0.07 12.94
C TRP A 62 -6.90 0.87 13.51
N PRO A 63 -6.87 2.16 13.13
CA PRO A 63 -7.92 3.10 13.50
C PRO A 63 -9.29 2.62 12.99
N ALA A 64 -10.35 3.06 13.65
CA ALA A 64 -11.71 2.71 13.26
C ALA A 64 -12.04 3.23 11.86
N GLY A 65 -12.63 2.36 11.03
CA GLY A 65 -13.21 2.72 9.74
C GLY A 65 -14.63 3.28 9.85
N PRO A 66 -15.40 3.27 8.77
CA PRO A 66 -15.04 2.68 7.50
C PRO A 66 -14.20 3.63 6.62
N PHE A 67 -13.26 3.04 5.88
CA PHE A 67 -12.54 3.72 4.81
C PHE A 67 -13.14 3.34 3.45
N ASP A 68 -13.04 4.25 2.47
CA ASP A 68 -13.39 3.99 1.07
C ASP A 68 -12.26 3.26 0.34
N ALA A 69 -11.01 3.57 0.71
CA ALA A 69 -9.83 2.91 0.19
C ALA A 69 -8.73 2.79 1.25
N VAL A 70 -7.94 1.72 1.12
CA VAL A 70 -6.64 1.54 1.76
C VAL A 70 -5.59 1.51 0.67
N VAL A 71 -4.48 2.23 0.87
CA VAL A 71 -3.38 2.35 -0.09
C VAL A 71 -2.09 1.84 0.55
N ALA A 72 -1.36 0.97 -0.16
CA ALA A 72 -0.05 0.50 0.23
C ALA A 72 0.89 0.49 -0.99
N ILE A 73 1.96 1.27 -0.92
CA ILE A 73 2.93 1.44 -2.01
C ILE A 73 4.22 0.73 -1.61
N ASN A 74 4.65 -0.24 -2.41
CA ASN A 74 5.83 -1.10 -2.21
C ASN A 74 5.87 -1.91 -0.90
N LEU A 75 4.99 -1.71 0.03
CA LEU A 75 5.00 -2.29 1.37
C LEU A 75 5.21 -3.81 1.36
N ILE A 76 4.40 -4.53 0.59
CA ILE A 76 4.40 -6.00 0.60
C ILE A 76 5.69 -6.63 0.06
N HIS A 77 6.49 -5.86 -0.69
CA HIS A 77 7.77 -6.31 -1.22
C HIS A 77 8.93 -6.04 -0.26
N ILE A 78 8.80 -4.99 0.56
CA ILE A 78 9.81 -4.48 1.51
C ILE A 78 9.42 -4.84 2.96
N SER A 79 8.81 -5.99 3.12
CA SER A 79 8.38 -6.52 4.42
C SER A 79 8.27 -8.04 4.39
N PRO A 80 8.27 -8.72 5.54
CA PRO A 80 7.94 -10.13 5.63
C PRO A 80 6.49 -10.41 5.17
N TRP A 81 6.21 -11.67 4.80
CA TRP A 81 4.89 -12.06 4.28
C TRP A 81 3.74 -11.82 5.27
N GLU A 82 4.00 -11.97 6.55
CA GLU A 82 3.05 -11.73 7.64
C GLU A 82 2.46 -10.31 7.61
N VAL A 83 3.19 -9.35 7.07
CA VAL A 83 2.68 -7.98 6.86
C VAL A 83 1.63 -7.94 5.74
N THR A 84 1.79 -8.77 4.70
CA THR A 84 0.78 -8.92 3.64
C THR A 84 -0.50 -9.55 4.19
N GLU A 85 -0.38 -10.60 5.00
CA GLU A 85 -1.52 -11.26 5.67
C GLU A 85 -2.26 -10.27 6.58
N ALA A 86 -1.53 -9.53 7.41
CA ALA A 86 -2.10 -8.50 8.28
C ALA A 86 -2.76 -7.36 7.48
N LEU A 87 -2.15 -6.94 6.36
CA LEU A 87 -2.72 -5.93 5.47
C LEU A 87 -4.08 -6.39 4.92
N MET A 88 -4.20 -7.63 4.47
CA MET A 88 -5.46 -8.17 3.97
C MET A 88 -6.53 -8.24 5.07
N ASP A 89 -6.19 -8.79 6.23
CA ASP A 89 -7.10 -8.93 7.38
C ASP A 89 -7.59 -7.55 7.87
N GLN A 90 -6.68 -6.64 8.16
CA GLN A 90 -7.04 -5.31 8.67
C GLN A 90 -7.81 -4.48 7.63
N SER A 91 -7.44 -4.54 6.36
CA SER A 91 -8.18 -3.86 5.29
C SER A 91 -9.61 -4.39 5.17
N ALA A 92 -9.82 -5.71 5.26
CA ALA A 92 -11.14 -6.31 5.24
C ALA A 92 -12.03 -5.83 6.39
N GLN A 93 -11.46 -5.62 7.57
CA GLN A 93 -12.20 -5.14 8.74
C GLN A 93 -12.52 -3.64 8.70
N ARG A 94 -11.74 -2.84 7.96
CA ARG A 94 -11.79 -1.38 7.99
C ARG A 94 -12.33 -0.74 6.71
N LEU A 95 -12.31 -1.45 5.59
CA LEU A 95 -12.95 -0.98 4.36
C LEU A 95 -14.47 -1.18 4.42
N ARG A 96 -15.22 -0.24 3.85
CA ARG A 96 -16.66 -0.47 3.59
C ARG A 96 -16.84 -1.55 2.53
N GLN A 97 -18.02 -2.11 2.42
CA GLN A 97 -18.39 -2.95 1.29
C GLN A 97 -18.23 -2.16 -0.02
N GLY A 98 -17.63 -2.79 -1.02
CA GLY A 98 -17.26 -2.13 -2.27
C GLY A 98 -16.03 -1.21 -2.16
N GLY A 99 -15.40 -1.12 -0.99
CA GLY A 99 -14.14 -0.38 -0.80
C GLY A 99 -12.98 -1.04 -1.53
N VAL A 100 -11.90 -0.31 -1.66
CA VAL A 100 -10.73 -0.69 -2.47
C VAL A 100 -9.49 -0.84 -1.60
N LEU A 101 -8.78 -1.96 -1.76
CA LEU A 101 -7.38 -2.07 -1.37
C LEU A 101 -6.54 -1.85 -2.63
N PHE A 102 -5.77 -0.77 -2.64
CA PHE A 102 -4.88 -0.39 -3.74
C PHE A 102 -3.44 -0.71 -3.36
N LEU A 103 -2.79 -1.53 -4.19
CA LEU A 103 -1.38 -1.88 -4.04
C LEU A 103 -0.60 -1.38 -5.26
N TYR A 104 0.61 -0.89 -5.03
CA TYR A 104 1.51 -0.47 -6.11
C TYR A 104 2.91 -1.04 -5.87
N GLY A 105 3.55 -1.49 -6.92
CA GLY A 105 4.93 -1.97 -6.89
C GLY A 105 5.27 -2.89 -8.04
N PRO A 106 6.50 -3.44 -8.05
CA PRO A 106 6.88 -4.47 -8.99
C PRO A 106 6.27 -5.81 -8.59
N TYR A 107 5.89 -6.61 -9.57
CA TYR A 107 5.37 -7.96 -9.34
C TYR A 107 6.04 -8.97 -10.25
N ARG A 108 6.12 -10.21 -9.79
CA ARG A 108 6.31 -11.35 -10.68
C ARG A 108 4.95 -11.79 -11.23
N ARG A 109 4.98 -12.46 -12.36
CA ARG A 109 3.84 -13.11 -12.99
C ARG A 109 4.17 -14.58 -13.21
N ASN A 110 3.33 -15.48 -12.70
CA ASN A 110 3.54 -16.94 -12.83
C ASN A 110 4.96 -17.38 -12.42
N GLY A 111 5.45 -16.86 -11.30
CA GLY A 111 6.76 -17.18 -10.74
C GLY A 111 7.96 -16.55 -11.47
N LYS A 112 7.73 -15.67 -12.46
CA LYS A 112 8.80 -15.06 -13.27
C LYS A 112 8.83 -13.56 -13.11
N HIS A 113 10.03 -12.99 -13.09
CA HIS A 113 10.20 -11.56 -13.19
C HIS A 113 9.78 -11.05 -14.57
N THR A 114 9.09 -9.92 -14.61
CA THR A 114 8.60 -9.29 -15.84
C THR A 114 9.67 -8.40 -16.49
N ALA A 115 10.73 -8.06 -15.77
CA ALA A 115 11.84 -7.26 -16.25
C ALA A 115 13.12 -7.57 -15.48
N ALA A 116 14.27 -7.33 -16.11
CA ALA A 116 15.60 -7.51 -15.48
C ALA A 116 15.80 -6.55 -14.28
N SER A 117 15.25 -5.32 -14.36
CA SER A 117 15.26 -4.35 -13.26
C SER A 117 14.52 -4.87 -12.01
N ASN A 118 13.40 -5.57 -12.21
CA ASN A 118 12.65 -6.16 -11.10
C ASN A 118 13.39 -7.34 -10.47
N ALA A 119 14.11 -8.13 -11.27
CA ALA A 119 14.96 -9.21 -10.78
C ALA A 119 16.13 -8.67 -9.95
N ALA A 120 16.77 -7.59 -10.40
CA ALA A 120 17.84 -6.93 -9.66
C ALA A 120 17.32 -6.32 -8.33
N PHE A 121 16.15 -5.70 -8.35
CA PHE A 121 15.49 -5.16 -7.14
C PHE A 121 15.14 -6.29 -6.16
N ASP A 122 14.60 -7.41 -6.62
CA ASP A 122 14.32 -8.59 -5.78
C ASP A 122 15.58 -9.13 -5.10
N ALA A 123 16.69 -9.18 -5.84
CA ALA A 123 17.98 -9.61 -5.29
C ALA A 123 18.50 -8.63 -4.20
N ASP A 124 18.38 -7.32 -4.43
CA ASP A 124 18.76 -6.29 -3.44
C ASP A 124 17.90 -6.40 -2.18
N LEU A 125 16.58 -6.54 -2.33
CA LEU A 125 15.68 -6.72 -1.19
C LEU A 125 16.04 -7.93 -0.35
N LYS A 126 16.29 -9.09 -0.97
CA LYS A 126 16.68 -10.33 -0.30
C LYS A 126 18.05 -10.27 0.37
N ALA A 127 18.97 -9.48 -0.18
CA ALA A 127 20.26 -9.22 0.45
C ALA A 127 20.15 -8.38 1.72
N ARG A 128 19.14 -7.50 1.81
CA ARG A 128 18.83 -6.67 2.99
C ARG A 128 18.08 -7.45 4.06
N ASP A 129 17.06 -8.21 3.67
CA ASP A 129 16.32 -9.12 4.54
C ASP A 129 15.81 -10.30 3.69
N PRO A 130 16.19 -11.56 3.99
CA PRO A 130 15.78 -12.72 3.18
C PRO A 130 14.26 -12.98 3.16
N ARG A 131 13.50 -12.38 4.06
CA ARG A 131 12.04 -12.46 4.09
C ARG A 131 11.37 -11.49 3.11
N TRP A 132 12.11 -10.48 2.61
CA TRP A 132 11.63 -9.52 1.64
C TRP A 132 11.76 -10.05 0.21
N GLY A 133 11.10 -9.41 -0.72
CA GLY A 133 11.24 -9.73 -2.14
C GLY A 133 10.03 -9.35 -2.97
N VAL A 134 10.23 -9.32 -4.28
CA VAL A 134 9.16 -9.05 -5.25
C VAL A 134 8.17 -10.22 -5.23
N ARG A 135 6.90 -9.92 -4.94
CA ARG A 135 5.84 -10.92 -4.78
C ARG A 135 5.24 -11.31 -6.13
N ASP A 136 4.74 -12.53 -6.24
CA ASP A 136 3.89 -12.94 -7.35
C ASP A 136 2.51 -12.31 -7.21
N LEU A 137 1.99 -11.75 -8.30
CA LEU A 137 0.64 -11.16 -8.28
C LEU A 137 -0.41 -12.22 -7.93
N GLU A 138 -0.28 -13.40 -8.50
CA GLU A 138 -1.21 -14.52 -8.28
C GLU A 138 -1.26 -14.89 -6.79
N ARG A 139 -0.10 -15.01 -6.12
CA ARG A 139 -0.03 -15.30 -4.69
C ARG A 139 -0.68 -14.19 -3.84
N VAL A 140 -0.51 -12.92 -4.22
CA VAL A 140 -1.14 -11.80 -3.50
C VAL A 140 -2.65 -11.82 -3.67
N VAL A 141 -3.14 -12.16 -4.87
CA VAL A 141 -4.58 -12.30 -5.15
C VAL A 141 -5.16 -13.49 -4.37
N ASP A 142 -4.47 -14.63 -4.35
CA ASP A 142 -4.90 -15.82 -3.61
C ASP A 142 -4.98 -15.53 -2.10
N GLU A 143 -4.05 -14.76 -1.54
CA GLU A 143 -4.09 -14.32 -0.14
C GLU A 143 -5.27 -13.38 0.13
N ALA A 144 -5.61 -12.52 -0.81
CA ALA A 144 -6.70 -11.56 -0.65
C ALA A 144 -8.11 -12.20 -0.67
N GLN A 145 -8.29 -13.30 -1.40
CA GLN A 145 -9.59 -13.95 -1.59
C GLN A 145 -10.28 -14.39 -0.29
N PRO A 146 -9.62 -15.08 0.66
CA PRO A 146 -10.25 -15.48 1.93
C PRO A 146 -10.74 -14.31 2.77
N HIS A 147 -10.15 -13.11 2.56
CA HIS A 147 -10.54 -11.86 3.22
C HIS A 147 -11.67 -11.11 2.51
N GLY A 148 -12.27 -11.70 1.47
CA GLY A 148 -13.41 -11.14 0.75
C GLY A 148 -13.01 -10.13 -0.34
N PHE A 149 -11.76 -10.13 -0.78
CA PHE A 149 -11.30 -9.31 -1.90
C PHE A 149 -11.30 -10.09 -3.21
N MET A 150 -11.59 -9.37 -4.29
CA MET A 150 -11.42 -9.87 -5.66
C MET A 150 -10.53 -8.89 -6.45
N LEU A 151 -9.67 -9.45 -7.29
CA LEU A 151 -8.89 -8.64 -8.24
C LEU A 151 -9.84 -7.99 -9.25
N GLU A 152 -9.97 -6.68 -9.17
CA GLU A 152 -10.74 -5.91 -10.16
C GLU A 152 -9.88 -5.51 -11.35
N ARG A 153 -8.65 -5.08 -11.08
CA ARG A 153 -7.76 -4.57 -12.11
C ARG A 153 -6.30 -4.68 -11.71
N ALA A 154 -5.45 -5.02 -12.68
CA ALA A 154 -4.00 -4.85 -12.62
C ALA A 154 -3.57 -4.02 -13.82
N VAL A 155 -3.03 -2.83 -13.59
CA VAL A 155 -2.65 -1.87 -14.63
C VAL A 155 -1.14 -1.75 -14.69
N GLU A 156 -0.57 -1.89 -15.88
CA GLU A 156 0.85 -1.68 -16.12
C GLU A 156 1.20 -0.20 -15.95
N MET A 157 2.26 0.04 -15.20
CA MET A 157 2.74 1.37 -14.85
C MET A 157 4.20 1.54 -15.29
N PRO A 158 4.70 2.77 -15.40
CA PRO A 158 6.11 3.02 -15.68
C PRO A 158 7.06 2.27 -14.74
N ALA A 159 8.28 2.03 -15.20
CA ALA A 159 9.34 1.33 -14.47
C ALA A 159 8.95 -0.12 -14.08
N ASN A 160 8.15 -0.78 -14.90
CA ASN A 160 7.73 -2.17 -14.74
C ASN A 160 6.99 -2.46 -13.41
N ASN A 161 6.25 -1.46 -12.91
CA ASN A 161 5.37 -1.61 -11.77
C ASN A 161 3.94 -1.96 -12.21
N LEU A 162 3.13 -2.41 -11.26
CA LEU A 162 1.68 -2.58 -11.41
C LEU A 162 0.94 -1.72 -10.38
N SER A 163 -0.19 -1.15 -10.80
CA SER A 163 -1.26 -0.73 -9.91
C SER A 163 -2.26 -1.87 -9.81
N VAL A 164 -2.41 -2.43 -8.62
CA VAL A 164 -3.30 -3.56 -8.35
C VAL A 164 -4.48 -3.07 -7.53
N VAL A 165 -5.68 -3.26 -8.06
CA VAL A 165 -6.94 -2.87 -7.42
C VAL A 165 -7.67 -4.12 -6.97
N LEU A 166 -7.78 -4.29 -5.67
CA LEU A 166 -8.55 -5.35 -5.02
C LEU A 166 -9.83 -4.73 -4.45
N ARG A 167 -10.99 -5.23 -4.85
CA ARG A 167 -12.28 -4.74 -4.38
C ARG A 167 -12.85 -5.65 -3.32
N ARG A 168 -13.32 -5.05 -2.21
CA ARG A 168 -14.02 -5.77 -1.16
C ARG A 168 -15.46 -6.09 -1.58
N HIS A 169 -15.83 -7.37 -1.57
CA HIS A 169 -17.16 -7.88 -1.96
C HIS A 169 -18.02 -8.33 -0.78
N GLN A 170 -17.42 -8.65 0.36
CA GLN A 170 -18.12 -9.12 1.58
C GLN A 170 -17.78 -8.24 2.77
#